data_a9b3fa3501303db85e9a023b2907cde6
#
_entry.id   a9b3fa3501303db85e9a023b2907cde6
#
_cell.length_a   1.000
_cell.length_b   1.000
_cell.length_c   1.000
_cell.angle_alpha   90.00
_cell.angle_beta   90.00
_cell.angle_gamma   90.00
#
_symmetry.space_group_name_H-M   'P 1'
#
loop_
_entity.id
_entity.type
_entity.pdbx_description
1 polymer ?
#
loop_
_entity_poly.entity_id
_entity_poly.type
_entity_poly.pdbx_seq_one_letter_code
_entity_poly.pdbx_strand_id
1 'polypeptide(L)'
;KIHFNGGEPFLNNDQIRLLEKLEQQGTLKNTYISYNTNGTIMPNKKIIDLWGRTRLVKLFFSIDAIGSAYEYIRWPGKWEQTNKNILDMKANLPGNVMFGFHPTVGTYNLLELPEVYQWFDQNLKYNRDGDESDFCWQFANNFDVKHLPQTIKNHAINQLSSIASLNGIVNYLESVQTHVE
;
A
#
# COMPACT_ATOMS: atom_id res chain seq x y z
N LYS A 1 11.02 -6.70 15.50
CA LYS A 1 10.12 -6.23 14.43
C LYS A 1 8.72 -6.75 14.71
N ILE A 2 7.71 -5.87 14.57
CA ILE A 2 6.29 -6.20 14.74
C ILE A 2 5.58 -5.81 13.45
N HIS A 3 4.68 -6.68 12.97
CA HIS A 3 3.84 -6.41 11.81
C HIS A 3 2.37 -6.58 12.21
N PHE A 4 1.59 -5.52 12.00
CA PHE A 4 0.14 -5.53 12.21
C PHE A 4 -0.55 -5.72 10.86
N ASN A 5 -1.24 -6.85 10.75
CA ASN A 5 -1.97 -7.25 9.55
C ASN A 5 -3.34 -7.81 9.92
N GLY A 6 -4.29 -7.77 8.98
CA GLY A 6 -5.65 -8.30 9.14
C GLY A 6 -6.67 -7.25 9.56
N GLY A 7 -7.81 -7.22 8.86
CA GLY A 7 -8.83 -6.19 9.02
C GLY A 7 -8.28 -4.78 8.73
N GLU A 8 -8.74 -3.82 9.50
CA GLU A 8 -8.16 -2.47 9.55
C GLU A 8 -7.51 -2.27 10.92
N PRO A 9 -6.15 -2.17 10.99
CA PRO A 9 -5.45 -2.12 12.28
C PRO A 9 -5.82 -0.91 13.13
N PHE A 10 -6.28 0.19 12.53
CA PHE A 10 -6.62 1.41 13.29
C PHE A 10 -8.03 1.39 13.90
N LEU A 11 -8.84 0.37 13.60
CA LEU A 11 -10.10 0.10 14.31
C LEU A 11 -9.88 -0.50 15.71
N ASN A 12 -8.74 -1.20 15.92
CA ASN A 12 -8.46 -1.89 17.17
C ASN A 12 -7.39 -1.16 17.99
N ASN A 13 -7.69 -0.93 19.26
CA ASN A 13 -6.79 -0.26 20.20
C ASN A 13 -5.91 -1.24 21.02
N ASP A 14 -6.02 -2.56 20.81
CA ASP A 14 -5.22 -3.54 21.58
C ASP A 14 -3.71 -3.39 21.34
N GLN A 15 -3.33 -2.92 20.15
CA GLN A 15 -1.95 -2.57 19.83
C GLN A 15 -1.35 -1.54 20.80
N ILE A 16 -2.16 -0.62 21.33
CA ILE A 16 -1.70 0.40 22.30
C ILE A 16 -1.11 -0.27 23.52
N ARG A 17 -1.80 -1.27 24.08
CA ARG A 17 -1.32 -2.00 25.27
C ARG A 17 0.02 -2.69 25.00
N LEU A 18 0.21 -3.24 23.79
CA LEU A 18 1.48 -3.84 23.42
C LEU A 18 2.59 -2.80 23.35
N LEU A 19 2.34 -1.68 22.67
CA LEU A 19 3.32 -0.60 22.52
C LEU A 19 3.68 0.05 23.86
N GLU A 20 2.70 0.28 24.74
CA GLU A 20 2.93 0.78 26.10
C GLU A 20 3.80 -0.19 26.93
N LYS A 21 3.56 -1.50 26.80
CA LYS A 21 4.38 -2.50 27.48
C LYS A 21 5.82 -2.48 26.99
N LEU A 22 6.04 -2.35 25.68
CA LEU A 22 7.38 -2.23 25.10
C LEU A 22 8.06 -0.94 25.56
N GLU A 23 7.32 0.15 25.71
CA GLU A 23 7.84 1.41 26.24
C GLU A 23 8.29 1.26 27.70
N GLN A 24 7.44 0.68 28.56
CA GLN A 24 7.77 0.40 29.97
C GLN A 24 9.01 -0.49 30.12
N GLN A 25 9.24 -1.39 29.17
CA GLN A 25 10.42 -2.26 29.11
C GLN A 25 11.66 -1.56 28.50
N GLY A 26 11.54 -0.32 28.04
CA GLY A 26 12.62 0.42 27.38
C GLY A 26 13.01 -0.11 25.99
N THR A 27 12.20 -1.02 25.41
CA THR A 27 12.49 -1.68 24.12
C THR A 27 11.82 -1.00 22.93
N LEU A 28 10.80 -0.16 23.16
CA LEU A 28 10.04 0.51 22.10
C LEU A 28 10.95 1.30 21.14
N LYS A 29 11.93 2.04 21.66
CA LYS A 29 12.88 2.85 20.89
C LYS A 29 13.74 2.05 19.91
N ASN A 30 13.84 0.74 20.09
CA ASN A 30 14.58 -0.17 19.19
C ASN A 30 13.63 -0.98 18.30
N THR A 31 12.31 -0.73 18.38
CA THR A 31 11.28 -1.54 17.70
C THR A 31 10.98 -0.95 16.32
N TYR A 32 10.99 -1.84 15.33
CA TYR A 32 10.46 -1.60 13.98
C TYR A 32 9.01 -2.09 13.94
N ILE A 33 8.12 -1.24 13.46
CA ILE A 33 6.70 -1.57 13.31
C ILE A 33 6.30 -1.40 11.85
N SER A 34 5.44 -2.28 11.35
CA SER A 34 4.82 -2.12 10.05
C SER A 34 3.33 -2.43 10.09
N TYR A 35 2.56 -1.72 9.28
CA TYR A 35 1.12 -1.86 9.13
C TYR A 35 0.74 -2.01 7.67
N ASN A 36 -0.25 -2.89 7.40
CA ASN A 36 -1.03 -2.82 6.19
C ASN A 36 -2.39 -2.21 6.54
N THR A 37 -2.74 -1.10 5.90
CA THR A 37 -3.97 -0.34 6.15
C THR A 37 -4.68 -0.02 4.84
N ASN A 38 -6.00 0.07 4.88
CA ASN A 38 -6.79 0.54 3.74
C ASN A 38 -6.79 2.09 3.60
N GLY A 39 -6.20 2.82 4.54
CA GLY A 39 -6.09 4.27 4.52
C GLY A 39 -7.40 5.02 4.83
N THR A 40 -8.49 4.32 5.14
CA THR A 40 -9.79 4.96 5.39
C THR A 40 -9.89 5.57 6.80
N ILE A 41 -9.02 5.18 7.72
CA ILE A 41 -9.07 5.57 9.13
C ILE A 41 -7.73 6.17 9.54
N MET A 42 -7.79 7.33 10.18
CA MET A 42 -6.62 7.94 10.81
C MET A 42 -6.25 7.19 12.09
N PRO A 43 -4.96 6.91 12.34
CA PRO A 43 -4.52 6.38 13.62
C PRO A 43 -4.85 7.37 14.75
N ASN A 44 -5.24 6.86 15.91
CA ASN A 44 -5.55 7.73 17.03
C ASN A 44 -4.27 8.40 17.60
N LYS A 45 -4.46 9.53 18.28
CA LYS A 45 -3.37 10.35 18.82
C LYS A 45 -2.40 9.53 19.69
N LYS A 46 -2.91 8.62 20.51
CA LYS A 46 -2.07 7.81 21.42
C LYS A 46 -1.14 6.85 20.66
N ILE A 47 -1.64 6.27 19.56
CA ILE A 47 -0.81 5.46 18.65
C ILE A 47 0.28 6.33 18.01
N ILE A 48 -0.08 7.51 17.51
CA ILE A 48 0.86 8.46 16.88
C ILE A 48 1.95 8.88 17.88
N ASP A 49 1.58 9.18 19.12
CA ASP A 49 2.52 9.55 20.17
C ASP A 49 3.50 8.40 20.51
N LEU A 50 3.03 7.15 20.50
CA LEU A 50 3.87 5.97 20.69
C LEU A 50 4.80 5.75 19.48
N TRP A 51 4.32 5.96 18.26
CA TRP A 51 5.13 5.86 17.05
C TRP A 51 6.31 6.82 17.06
N GLY A 52 6.13 8.05 17.51
CA GLY A 52 7.22 9.02 17.62
C GLY A 52 8.38 8.55 18.52
N ARG A 53 8.17 7.51 19.32
CA ARG A 53 9.18 6.93 20.21
C ARG A 53 9.71 5.56 19.75
N THR A 54 9.25 5.07 18.58
CA THR A 54 9.78 3.84 17.96
C THR A 54 11.01 4.15 17.12
N ARG A 55 11.74 3.11 16.71
CA ARG A 55 12.84 3.26 15.76
C ARG A 55 12.32 3.65 14.37
N LEU A 56 11.29 2.95 13.90
CA LEU A 56 10.73 3.14 12.57
C LEU A 56 9.31 2.56 12.52
N VAL A 57 8.42 3.28 11.85
CA VAL A 57 7.10 2.77 11.47
C VAL A 57 6.99 2.79 9.94
N LYS A 58 6.53 1.68 9.33
CA LYS A 58 6.16 1.63 7.91
C LYS A 58 4.66 1.45 7.76
N LEU A 59 4.01 2.35 7.04
CA LEU A 59 2.59 2.27 6.67
C LEU A 59 2.47 1.88 5.20
N PHE A 60 2.01 0.67 4.94
CA PHE A 60 1.68 0.21 3.60
C PHE A 60 0.20 0.39 3.34
N PHE A 61 -0.14 1.25 2.39
CA PHE A 61 -1.52 1.46 1.97
C PHE A 61 -1.91 0.42 0.93
N SER A 62 -2.97 -0.33 1.23
CA SER A 62 -3.56 -1.32 0.31
C SER A 62 -4.47 -0.62 -0.69
N ILE A 63 -3.88 0.04 -1.68
CA ILE A 63 -4.60 0.81 -2.71
C ILE A 63 -4.44 0.10 -4.05
N ASP A 64 -5.55 -0.43 -4.58
CA ASP A 64 -5.56 -1.26 -5.80
C ASP A 64 -5.94 -0.46 -7.05
N ALA A 65 -6.56 0.70 -6.88
CA ALA A 65 -6.94 1.65 -7.92
C ALA A 65 -7.14 3.04 -7.32
N ILE A 66 -7.41 4.06 -8.13
CA ILE A 66 -7.76 5.41 -7.70
C ILE A 66 -9.11 5.85 -8.29
N GLY A 67 -9.65 6.98 -7.85
CA GLY A 67 -10.89 7.53 -8.38
C GLY A 67 -12.09 6.57 -8.29
N SER A 68 -12.87 6.51 -9.36
CA SER A 68 -14.07 5.65 -9.45
C SER A 68 -13.73 4.16 -9.44
N ALA A 69 -12.60 3.75 -9.98
CA ALA A 69 -12.14 2.37 -9.94
C ALA A 69 -11.84 1.93 -8.49
N TYR A 70 -11.23 2.80 -7.67
CA TYR A 70 -11.08 2.55 -6.24
C TYR A 70 -12.42 2.34 -5.55
N GLU A 71 -13.41 3.20 -5.81
CA GLU A 71 -14.74 3.12 -5.19
C GLU A 71 -15.49 1.84 -5.58
N TYR A 72 -15.27 1.34 -6.78
CA TYR A 72 -15.81 0.05 -7.22
C TYR A 72 -15.13 -1.13 -6.52
N ILE A 73 -13.79 -1.16 -6.50
CA ILE A 73 -13.01 -2.29 -5.97
C ILE A 73 -13.08 -2.35 -4.44
N ARG A 74 -13.02 -1.20 -3.81
CA ARG A 74 -12.93 -1.04 -2.33
C ARG A 74 -14.25 -0.54 -1.72
N TRP A 75 -15.39 -0.84 -2.35
CA TRP A 75 -16.69 -0.47 -1.81
C TRP A 75 -16.84 -0.89 -0.33
N PRO A 76 -17.38 -0.02 0.57
CA PRO A 76 -17.97 1.30 0.33
C PRO A 76 -17.00 2.48 0.47
N GLY A 77 -15.70 2.26 0.31
CA GLY A 77 -14.67 3.30 0.42
C GLY A 77 -14.92 4.44 -0.58
N LYS A 78 -14.56 5.67 -0.18
CA LYS A 78 -14.60 6.87 -1.02
C LYS A 78 -13.18 7.35 -1.29
N TRP A 79 -12.81 7.46 -2.58
CA TRP A 79 -11.45 7.85 -2.95
C TRP A 79 -11.05 9.22 -2.40
N GLU A 80 -11.90 10.19 -2.51
CA GLU A 80 -11.63 11.55 -2.02
C GLU A 80 -11.26 11.55 -0.53
N GLN A 81 -12.02 10.82 0.29
CA GLN A 81 -11.75 10.72 1.73
C GLN A 81 -10.46 9.94 2.01
N THR A 82 -10.24 8.81 1.33
CA THR A 82 -9.03 7.98 1.51
C THR A 82 -7.78 8.75 1.06
N ASN A 83 -7.83 9.40 -0.10
CA ASN A 83 -6.79 10.27 -0.60
C ASN A 83 -6.42 11.37 0.40
N LYS A 84 -7.43 12.08 0.90
CA LYS A 84 -7.24 13.11 1.92
C LYS A 84 -6.56 12.53 3.17
N ASN A 85 -7.02 11.41 3.68
CA ASN A 85 -6.43 10.77 4.86
C ASN A 85 -4.96 10.43 4.64
N ILE A 86 -4.60 9.85 3.49
CA ILE A 86 -3.21 9.47 3.16
C ILE A 86 -2.32 10.73 3.14
N LEU A 87 -2.78 11.80 2.49
CA LEU A 87 -2.03 13.06 2.41
C LEU A 87 -1.91 13.73 3.79
N ASP A 88 -2.98 13.70 4.59
CA ASP A 88 -2.95 14.20 5.97
C ASP A 88 -1.97 13.38 6.85
N MET A 89 -1.92 12.06 6.68
CA MET A 89 -0.94 11.21 7.37
C MET A 89 0.48 11.61 6.95
N LYS A 90 0.75 11.75 5.65
CA LYS A 90 2.06 12.21 5.17
C LYS A 90 2.46 13.55 5.78
N ALA A 91 1.52 14.49 5.87
CA ALA A 91 1.79 15.82 6.37
C ALA A 91 2.03 15.89 7.89
N ASN A 92 1.36 15.04 8.69
CA ASN A 92 1.23 15.24 10.13
C ASN A 92 1.83 14.13 11.01
N LEU A 93 2.16 12.96 10.46
CA LEU A 93 2.75 11.89 11.26
C LEU A 93 4.23 12.17 11.62
N PRO A 94 4.79 11.53 12.67
CA PRO A 94 6.19 11.68 13.05
C PRO A 94 7.17 11.38 11.90
N GLY A 95 8.36 12.01 11.89
CA GLY A 95 9.36 11.86 10.83
C GLY A 95 9.90 10.44 10.65
N ASN A 96 9.84 9.61 11.70
CA ASN A 96 10.21 8.20 11.64
C ASN A 96 9.09 7.29 11.07
N VAL A 97 8.01 7.86 10.50
CA VAL A 97 6.96 7.12 9.76
C VAL A 97 7.26 7.19 8.27
N MET A 98 7.50 6.03 7.67
CA MET A 98 7.67 5.86 6.23
C MET A 98 6.40 5.31 5.60
N PHE A 99 6.16 5.65 4.36
CA PHE A 99 4.96 5.27 3.62
C PHE A 99 5.30 4.32 2.49
N GLY A 100 4.33 3.51 2.08
CA GLY A 100 4.43 2.65 0.92
C GLY A 100 3.05 2.29 0.38
N PHE A 101 2.99 1.80 -0.86
CA PHE A 101 1.80 1.18 -1.44
C PHE A 101 2.00 -0.31 -1.58
N HIS A 102 0.92 -1.05 -1.36
CA HIS A 102 0.88 -2.50 -1.50
C HIS A 102 -0.40 -2.94 -2.21
N PRO A 103 -0.54 -2.66 -3.52
CA PRO A 103 -1.68 -3.11 -4.31
C PRO A 103 -1.70 -4.64 -4.47
N THR A 104 -2.90 -5.21 -4.46
CA THR A 104 -3.14 -6.59 -4.86
C THR A 104 -3.56 -6.58 -6.32
N VAL A 105 -2.72 -7.14 -7.20
CA VAL A 105 -2.88 -7.12 -8.65
C VAL A 105 -3.77 -8.28 -9.09
N GLY A 106 -4.86 -7.96 -9.76
CA GLY A 106 -5.81 -8.92 -10.30
C GLY A 106 -6.40 -8.48 -11.65
N THR A 107 -7.29 -9.31 -12.20
CA THR A 107 -7.96 -9.03 -13.48
C THR A 107 -8.76 -7.73 -13.48
N TYR A 108 -9.17 -7.26 -12.30
CA TYR A 108 -10.03 -6.09 -12.12
C TYR A 108 -9.28 -4.75 -12.02
N ASN A 109 -7.95 -4.77 -11.83
CA ASN A 109 -7.17 -3.54 -11.65
C ASN A 109 -5.84 -3.50 -12.44
N LEU A 110 -5.56 -4.50 -13.25
CA LEU A 110 -4.30 -4.58 -14.00
C LEU A 110 -4.05 -3.31 -14.84
N LEU A 111 -5.08 -2.79 -15.49
CA LEU A 111 -5.00 -1.59 -16.34
C LEU A 111 -5.04 -0.27 -15.55
N GLU A 112 -5.40 -0.32 -14.27
CA GLU A 112 -5.42 0.85 -13.37
C GLU A 112 -4.03 1.12 -12.73
N LEU A 113 -3.12 0.14 -12.78
CA LEU A 113 -1.82 0.23 -12.11
C LEU A 113 -0.95 1.41 -12.56
N PRO A 114 -0.93 1.82 -13.84
CA PRO A 114 -0.18 3.01 -14.24
C PRO A 114 -0.64 4.27 -13.52
N GLU A 115 -1.95 4.47 -13.35
CA GLU A 115 -2.51 5.62 -12.63
C GLU A 115 -2.22 5.55 -11.13
N VAL A 116 -2.34 4.35 -10.54
CA VAL A 116 -1.97 4.11 -9.13
C VAL A 116 -0.51 4.45 -8.89
N TYR A 117 0.40 3.97 -9.76
CA TYR A 117 1.82 4.25 -9.64
C TYR A 117 2.12 5.73 -9.86
N GLN A 118 1.50 6.37 -10.84
CA GLN A 118 1.67 7.81 -11.08
C GLN A 118 1.24 8.63 -9.88
N TRP A 119 0.11 8.29 -9.27
CA TRP A 119 -0.35 8.95 -8.04
C TRP A 119 0.66 8.76 -6.89
N PHE A 120 1.16 7.54 -6.70
CA PHE A 120 2.18 7.21 -5.70
C PHE A 120 3.47 8.01 -5.94
N ASP A 121 3.98 8.02 -7.17
CA ASP A 121 5.20 8.71 -7.56
C ASP A 121 5.12 10.22 -7.27
N GLN A 122 3.99 10.83 -7.56
CA GLN A 122 3.74 12.26 -7.33
C GLN A 122 3.55 12.62 -5.86
N ASN A 123 2.94 11.75 -5.07
CA ASN A 123 2.47 12.10 -3.74
C ASN A 123 3.25 11.44 -2.60
N LEU A 124 3.74 10.22 -2.77
CA LEU A 124 4.34 9.43 -1.70
C LEU A 124 5.74 8.88 -1.98
N LYS A 125 6.28 9.01 -3.19
CA LYS A 125 7.57 8.42 -3.57
C LYS A 125 8.70 8.77 -2.60
N TYR A 126 8.72 9.99 -2.11
CA TYR A 126 9.72 10.41 -1.15
C TYR A 126 9.09 10.72 0.20
N ASN A 127 9.68 10.16 1.25
CA ASN A 127 9.38 10.53 2.62
C ASN A 127 9.95 11.92 2.94
N ARG A 128 9.63 12.45 4.12
CA ARG A 128 10.05 13.80 4.52
C ARG A 128 11.57 13.99 4.53
N ASP A 129 12.31 12.92 4.83
CA ASP A 129 13.79 12.94 4.92
C ASP A 129 14.46 12.61 3.56
N GLY A 130 13.66 12.49 2.48
CA GLY A 130 14.15 12.21 1.14
C GLY A 130 14.34 10.72 0.81
N ASP A 131 14.11 9.83 1.76
CA ASP A 131 14.15 8.39 1.53
C ASP A 131 13.00 7.94 0.62
N GLU A 132 13.28 7.01 -0.30
CA GLU A 132 12.26 6.45 -1.18
C GLU A 132 11.27 5.58 -0.41
N SER A 133 10.00 5.77 -0.72
CA SER A 133 8.90 4.94 -0.24
C SER A 133 8.83 3.63 -1.01
N ASP A 134 8.36 2.58 -0.34
CA ASP A 134 8.23 1.27 -0.96
C ASP A 134 6.96 1.20 -1.84
N PHE A 135 7.10 0.79 -3.09
CA PHE A 135 5.98 0.34 -3.93
C PHE A 135 6.13 -1.18 -4.13
N CYS A 136 5.37 -1.94 -3.35
CA CYS A 136 5.35 -3.41 -3.40
C CYS A 136 3.99 -3.84 -3.94
N TRP A 137 3.92 -5.01 -4.56
CA TRP A 137 2.67 -5.57 -5.06
C TRP A 137 2.65 -7.09 -4.90
N GLN A 138 1.46 -7.67 -4.94
CA GLN A 138 1.25 -9.11 -4.94
C GLN A 138 0.12 -9.47 -5.90
N PHE A 139 0.12 -10.69 -6.43
CA PHE A 139 -1.00 -11.17 -7.24
C PHE A 139 -2.17 -11.62 -6.37
N ALA A 140 -3.38 -11.38 -6.88
CA ALA A 140 -4.62 -11.90 -6.31
C ALA A 140 -4.73 -13.41 -6.56
N ASN A 141 -5.02 -14.20 -5.52
CA ASN A 141 -5.12 -15.65 -5.65
C ASN A 141 -6.28 -16.10 -6.54
N ASN A 142 -7.42 -15.40 -6.49
CA ASN A 142 -8.67 -15.81 -7.16
C ASN A 142 -8.96 -15.07 -8.48
N PHE A 143 -8.23 -14.00 -8.76
CA PHE A 143 -8.40 -13.13 -9.92
C PHE A 143 -7.09 -12.98 -10.68
N ASP A 144 -6.43 -14.12 -10.94
CA ASP A 144 -5.13 -14.16 -11.58
C ASP A 144 -5.21 -13.59 -13.02
N VAL A 145 -4.35 -12.65 -13.30
CA VAL A 145 -4.23 -11.98 -14.60
C VAL A 145 -3.90 -12.92 -15.76
N LYS A 146 -3.39 -14.14 -15.48
CA LYS A 146 -3.16 -15.18 -16.50
C LYS A 146 -4.43 -15.56 -17.26
N HIS A 147 -5.62 -15.42 -16.64
CA HIS A 147 -6.90 -15.74 -17.26
C HIS A 147 -7.45 -14.64 -18.19
N LEU A 148 -6.78 -13.48 -18.26
CA LEU A 148 -7.18 -12.42 -19.18
C LEU A 148 -6.94 -12.81 -20.64
N PRO A 149 -7.77 -12.30 -21.59
CA PRO A 149 -7.49 -12.42 -23.02
C PRO A 149 -6.12 -11.89 -23.38
N GLN A 150 -5.47 -12.51 -24.40
CA GLN A 150 -4.12 -12.10 -24.81
C GLN A 150 -4.04 -10.63 -25.23
N THR A 151 -5.09 -10.12 -25.88
CA THR A 151 -5.17 -8.70 -26.28
C THR A 151 -5.08 -7.75 -25.09
N ILE A 152 -5.73 -8.11 -23.96
CA ILE A 152 -5.67 -7.33 -22.71
C ILE A 152 -4.28 -7.42 -22.07
N LYS A 153 -3.67 -8.63 -22.06
CA LYS A 153 -2.29 -8.81 -21.55
C LYS A 153 -1.30 -7.98 -22.35
N ASN A 154 -1.37 -8.01 -23.67
CA ASN A 154 -0.50 -7.23 -24.54
C ASN A 154 -0.67 -5.72 -24.32
N HIS A 155 -1.92 -5.26 -24.13
CA HIS A 155 -2.19 -3.87 -23.82
C HIS A 155 -1.58 -3.47 -22.46
N ALA A 156 -1.75 -4.30 -21.44
CA ALA A 156 -1.15 -4.08 -20.12
C ALA A 156 0.39 -4.06 -20.19
N ILE A 157 1.02 -5.01 -20.89
CA ILE A 157 2.47 -5.03 -21.09
C ILE A 157 2.95 -3.71 -21.68
N ASN A 158 2.29 -3.21 -22.73
CA ASN A 158 2.67 -1.95 -23.38
C ASN A 158 2.58 -0.75 -22.41
N GLN A 159 1.56 -0.72 -21.55
CA GLN A 159 1.40 0.37 -20.58
C GLN A 159 2.38 0.29 -19.40
N LEU A 160 2.66 -0.93 -18.91
CA LEU A 160 3.44 -1.15 -17.70
C LEU A 160 4.95 -1.15 -17.94
N SER A 161 5.41 -1.48 -19.16
CA SER A 161 6.84 -1.66 -19.48
C SER A 161 7.70 -0.41 -19.24
N SER A 162 7.13 0.78 -19.23
CA SER A 162 7.84 2.02 -18.92
C SER A 162 8.05 2.26 -17.41
N ILE A 163 7.44 1.44 -16.55
CA ILE A 163 7.42 1.61 -15.09
C ILE A 163 8.28 0.51 -14.45
N ALA A 164 9.52 0.84 -14.10
CA ALA A 164 10.48 -0.13 -13.58
C ALA A 164 9.97 -0.94 -12.37
N SER A 165 9.23 -0.29 -11.47
CA SER A 165 8.64 -0.93 -10.28
C SER A 165 7.58 -2.00 -10.61
N LEU A 166 7.09 -2.04 -11.86
CA LEU A 166 6.08 -2.97 -12.35
C LEU A 166 6.63 -4.05 -13.30
N ASN A 167 7.94 -4.06 -13.55
CA ASN A 167 8.59 -5.03 -14.46
C ASN A 167 8.31 -6.49 -14.08
N GLY A 168 8.18 -6.82 -12.80
CA GLY A 168 7.83 -8.18 -12.38
C GLY A 168 6.43 -8.61 -12.84
N ILE A 169 5.48 -7.68 -12.96
CA ILE A 169 4.14 -7.94 -13.53
C ILE A 169 4.26 -8.16 -15.04
N VAL A 170 5.04 -7.33 -15.73
CA VAL A 170 5.29 -7.47 -17.16
C VAL A 170 5.89 -8.85 -17.46
N ASN A 171 6.96 -9.23 -16.77
CA ASN A 171 7.60 -10.55 -16.93
C ASN A 171 6.63 -11.70 -16.67
N TYR A 172 5.75 -11.57 -15.69
CA TYR A 172 4.72 -12.59 -15.44
C TYR A 172 3.72 -12.67 -16.58
N LEU A 173 3.21 -11.53 -17.08
CA LEU A 173 2.26 -11.49 -18.21
C LEU A 173 2.87 -12.09 -19.48
N GLU A 174 4.15 -11.85 -19.75
CA GLU A 174 4.88 -12.44 -20.86
C GLU A 174 5.02 -13.96 -20.73
N SER A 175 5.25 -14.45 -19.49
CA SER A 175 5.40 -15.89 -19.21
C SER A 175 4.10 -16.68 -19.31
N VAL A 176 2.95 -16.02 -19.16
CA VAL A 176 1.60 -16.65 -19.19
C VAL A 176 0.83 -16.31 -20.48
N GLN A 177 1.55 -16.08 -21.57
CA GLN A 177 0.93 -15.86 -22.88
C GLN A 177 0.06 -17.07 -23.26
N THR A 178 -1.20 -16.81 -23.58
CA THR A 178 -2.06 -17.84 -24.15
C THR A 178 -1.63 -18.04 -25.60
N HIS A 179 -1.13 -19.24 -25.92
CA HIS A 179 -0.99 -19.64 -27.31
C HIS A 179 -2.40 -19.70 -27.89
N VAL A 180 -2.73 -18.76 -28.76
CA VAL A 180 -3.93 -18.87 -29.61
C VAL A 180 -3.58 -19.93 -30.64
N GLU A 181 -4.14 -21.14 -30.49
CA GLU A 181 -4.20 -22.11 -31.59
C GLU A 181 -5.17 -21.64 -32.65
#